data_0911ec03d021f733ec78b5500ace163d
#
_entry.id   0911ec03d021f733ec78b5500ace163d
#
_cell.length_a   1.000
_cell.length_b   1.000
_cell.length_c   1.000
_cell.angle_alpha   90.00
_cell.angle_beta   90.00
_cell.angle_gamma   90.00
#
_symmetry.space_group_name_H-M   'P 1'
#
loop_
_entity.id
_entity.type
_entity.pdbx_description
1 polymer ?
#
loop_
_entity_poly.entity_id
_entity_poly.type
_entity_poly.pdbx_seq_one_letter_code
_entity_poly.pdbx_strand_id
1 'polypeptide(L)' 'MEYVDKELTCNSCGALFFFTAGEQEFYASRGLQNEPRRCRNCRQE' A
#
# COMPACT_ATOMS: atom_id res chain seq x y z
N MET A 1 -18.03 0.10 -2.10
CA MET A 1 -17.05 0.74 -2.96
C MET A 1 -16.07 -0.26 -3.50
N GLU A 2 -15.67 -0.09 -4.73
CA GLU A 2 -14.78 -1.03 -5.37
C GLU A 2 -13.37 -0.48 -5.36
N TYR A 3 -12.45 -1.34 -5.03
CA TYR A 3 -11.04 -1.00 -5.06
C TYR A 3 -10.36 -1.81 -6.15
N VAL A 4 -9.33 -1.23 -6.73
CA VAL A 4 -8.50 -1.94 -7.70
C VAL A 4 -7.06 -1.87 -7.23
N ASP A 5 -6.29 -2.85 -7.62
CA ASP A 5 -4.87 -2.87 -7.25
C ASP A 5 -4.17 -1.64 -7.83
N LYS A 6 -3.30 -1.05 -7.04
CA LYS A 6 -2.53 0.11 -7.46
C LYS A 6 -1.05 -0.24 -7.44
N GLU A 7 -0.34 0.27 -8.43
CA GLU A 7 1.10 0.11 -8.47
C GLU A 7 1.75 1.33 -7.86
N LEU A 8 2.59 1.11 -6.87
CA LEU A 8 3.26 2.19 -6.17
C LEU A 8 4.77 1.96 -6.21
N THR A 9 5.51 3.03 -6.03
CA THR A 9 6.97 2.96 -6.01
C THR A 9 7.45 3.20 -4.58
N CYS A 10 8.31 2.32 -4.11
CA CYS A 10 8.88 2.46 -2.79
C CYS A 10 9.70 3.74 -2.72
N ASN A 11 9.44 4.51 -1.70
CA ASN A 11 10.09 5.78 -1.46
C ASN A 11 11.50 5.59 -0.91
N SER A 12 11.82 4.39 -0.46
CA SER A 12 13.07 4.10 0.21
C SER A 12 14.05 3.35 -0.70
N CYS A 13 13.60 2.28 -1.34
CA CYS A 13 14.49 1.47 -2.18
C CYS A 13 14.16 1.61 -3.67
N GLY A 14 13.08 2.25 -4.01
CA GLY A 14 12.71 2.47 -5.41
C GLY A 14 12.05 1.27 -6.08
N ALA A 15 11.75 0.22 -5.34
CA ALA A 15 11.13 -0.97 -5.92
C ALA A 15 9.64 -0.74 -6.15
N LEU A 16 9.11 -1.37 -7.18
CA LEU A 16 7.67 -1.31 -7.42
C LEU A 16 6.96 -2.32 -6.52
N PHE A 17 5.80 -1.94 -6.04
CA PHE A 17 4.98 -2.86 -5.25
C PHE A 17 3.53 -2.54 -5.50
N PHE A 18 2.65 -3.47 -5.17
CA PHE A 18 1.23 -3.29 -5.39
C PHE A 18 0.51 -3.06 -4.08
N PHE A 19 -0.34 -2.05 -4.09
CA PHE A 19 -1.28 -1.79 -3.00
C PHE A 19 -2.59 -2.42 -3.44
N THR A 20 -2.83 -3.65 -3.02
CA THR A 20 -3.93 -4.45 -3.53
C THR A 20 -5.28 -3.96 -3.05
N ALA A 21 -6.31 -4.39 -3.75
CA ALA A 21 -7.67 -4.03 -3.38
C ALA A 21 -7.99 -4.48 -1.96
N GLY A 22 -7.53 -5.66 -1.57
CA GLY A 22 -7.74 -6.15 -0.23
C GLY A 22 -7.08 -5.28 0.83
N GLU A 23 -5.88 -4.82 0.53
CA GLU A 23 -5.17 -3.93 1.45
C GLU A 23 -5.85 -2.58 1.53
N GLN A 24 -6.38 -2.11 0.42
CA GLN A 24 -7.10 -0.83 0.42
C GLN A 24 -8.33 -0.91 1.31
N GLU A 25 -9.04 -2.04 1.24
CA GLU A 25 -10.19 -2.26 2.11
C GLU A 25 -9.78 -2.29 3.57
N PHE A 26 -8.67 -2.96 3.85
CA PHE A 26 -8.16 -3.03 5.20
C PHE A 26 -7.84 -1.63 5.74
N TYR A 27 -7.19 -0.82 4.93
CA TYR A 27 -6.87 0.54 5.33
C TYR A 27 -8.14 1.34 5.59
N ALA A 28 -9.13 1.17 4.71
CA ALA A 28 -10.39 1.89 4.88
C ALA A 28 -11.11 1.46 6.16
N SER A 29 -11.09 0.18 6.48
CA SER A 29 -11.78 -0.31 7.66
C SER A 29 -11.08 0.14 8.94
N ARG A 30 -9.79 0.45 8.86
CA ARG A 30 -9.04 0.95 10.01
C ARG A 30 -9.04 2.47 10.09
N GLY A 31 -9.65 3.13 9.11
CA GLY A 31 -9.65 4.58 9.08
C GLY A 31 -8.34 5.19 8.66
N LEU A 32 -7.48 4.39 8.04
CA LEU A 32 -6.20 4.87 7.55
C LEU A 32 -6.40 5.51 6.19
N GLN A 33 -5.99 6.74 6.04
CA GLN A 33 -6.25 7.47 4.81
C GLN A 33 -5.05 7.55 3.89
N ASN A 34 -3.87 7.26 4.40
CA ASN A 34 -2.65 7.36 3.61
C ASN A 34 -2.25 5.99 3.11
N GLU A 35 -1.96 5.91 1.82
CA GLU A 35 -1.48 4.66 1.27
C GLU A 35 -0.02 4.46 1.66
N PRO A 36 0.46 3.23 1.66
CA PRO A 36 1.85 2.97 2.02
C PRO A 36 2.79 3.55 0.98
N ARG A 37 3.91 4.08 1.42
CA ARG A 37 4.90 4.67 0.54
C ARG A 37 6.16 3.86 0.46
N ARG A 38 6.24 2.78 1.22
CA ARG A 38 7.40 1.90 1.21
C ARG A 38 6.95 0.48 0.99
N CYS A 39 7.77 -0.28 0.30
CA CYS A 39 7.45 -1.66 0.02
C CYS A 39 7.47 -2.45 1.33
N ARG A 40 6.97 -3.68 1.25
CA ARG A 40 6.83 -4.50 2.44
C ARG A 40 8.16 -4.69 3.14
N ASN A 41 9.23 -4.88 2.38
CA ASN A 41 10.54 -5.08 2.97
C ASN A 41 11.02 -3.87 3.73
N CYS A 42 10.78 -2.68 3.19
CA CYS A 42 11.24 -1.46 3.85
C CYS A 42 10.39 -1.09 5.04
N ARG A 43 9.16 -1.59 5.10
CA ARG A 43 8.28 -1.34 6.24
C ARG A 43 8.48 -2.34 7.35
N GLN A 44 9.18 -3.40 7.07
CA GLN A 44 9.40 -4.45 8.05
C GLN A 44 10.37 -3.96 9.11
N GLU A 45 10.00 -4.15 10.36
CA GLU A 45 10.85 -3.71 11.47
C GLU A 45 11.32 -4.85 12.28
#